data_2c3a27eba0fcf93d07b39b2bf8114003
#
_entry.id   2c3a27eba0fcf93d07b39b2bf8114003
#
_cell.length_a   1.000
_cell.length_b   1.000
_cell.length_c   1.000
_cell.angle_alpha   90.00
_cell.angle_beta   90.00
_cell.angle_gamma   90.00
#
_symmetry.space_group_name_H-M   'P 1'
#
loop_
_entity.id
_entity.type
_entity.pdbx_description
1 polymer ?
#
loop_
_entity_poly.entity_id
_entity_poly.type
_entity_poly.pdbx_seq_one_letter_code
_entity_poly.pdbx_strand_id
1 'polypeptide(L)'
;MIGSKMTTNYISISYGSTVKQAMRMLIQEAADNDNVSTIYVIKENNVFYGSIDLRDLIIAREDTNLDDIIKTSYPTLVTTTLVSDCLHEIKEYGLDSIPVLNNNHQLVGVITADDITESVGEELQDDYAKLGGLTENDDLDESTFSSIKKRLPWLIALMFLGLVVSMMLSTLSLIHI
;
A
#
# COMPACT_ATOMS: atom_id res chain seq x y z
N MET A 1 -3.63 -5.52 -6.98
CA MET A 1 -4.35 -4.31 -7.44
C MET A 1 -4.73 -3.47 -6.23
N ILE A 2 -4.68 -2.15 -6.33
CA ILE A 2 -4.96 -1.22 -5.21
C ILE A 2 -6.35 -1.39 -4.62
N GLY A 3 -7.36 -1.67 -5.42
CA GLY A 3 -8.74 -1.77 -4.94
C GLY A 3 -8.97 -2.78 -3.81
N SER A 4 -8.06 -3.75 -3.62
CA SER A 4 -8.13 -4.72 -2.50
C SER A 4 -7.32 -4.31 -1.27
N LYS A 5 -6.49 -3.27 -1.39
CA LYS A 5 -5.59 -2.80 -0.31
C LYS A 5 -5.91 -1.37 0.15
N MET A 6 -6.81 -0.68 -0.54
CA MET A 6 -7.25 0.66 -0.14
C MET A 6 -8.11 0.60 1.13
N THR A 7 -8.01 1.64 1.94
CA THR A 7 -8.88 1.85 3.10
C THR A 7 -9.97 2.88 2.80
N THR A 8 -11.10 2.75 3.48
CA THR A 8 -12.16 3.77 3.49
C THR A 8 -12.04 4.72 4.69
N ASN A 9 -10.96 4.58 5.47
CA ASN A 9 -10.66 5.40 6.63
C ASN A 9 -9.99 6.71 6.18
N TYR A 10 -10.80 7.70 5.78
CA TYR A 10 -10.37 9.01 5.35
C TYR A 10 -11.44 10.06 5.64
N ILE A 11 -11.03 11.31 5.78
CA ILE A 11 -11.92 12.44 6.00
C ILE A 11 -12.21 13.15 4.68
N SER A 12 -13.49 13.37 4.40
CA SER A 12 -13.93 14.13 3.22
C SER A 12 -14.87 15.25 3.58
N ILE A 13 -14.76 16.35 2.84
CA ILE A 13 -15.62 17.52 2.97
C ILE A 13 -16.24 17.88 1.62
N SER A 14 -17.44 18.42 1.65
CA SER A 14 -18.12 18.90 0.44
C SER A 14 -17.50 20.19 -0.07
N TYR A 15 -17.31 20.28 -1.38
CA TYR A 15 -16.94 21.53 -2.04
C TYR A 15 -17.92 22.66 -1.70
N GLY A 16 -17.40 23.87 -1.50
CA GLY A 16 -18.21 25.02 -1.07
C GLY A 16 -18.46 25.10 0.44
N SER A 17 -17.90 24.19 1.24
CA SER A 17 -17.91 24.29 2.70
C SER A 17 -17.04 25.48 3.15
N THR A 18 -17.37 26.05 4.31
CA THR A 18 -16.52 27.06 4.98
C THR A 18 -15.42 26.37 5.80
N VAL A 19 -14.33 27.14 6.10
CA VAL A 19 -13.24 26.66 7.00
C VAL A 19 -13.81 26.15 8.33
N LYS A 20 -14.79 26.85 8.89
CA LYS A 20 -15.45 26.45 10.14
C LYS A 20 -16.22 25.13 10.02
N GLN A 21 -16.90 24.90 8.89
CA GLN A 21 -17.60 23.63 8.63
C GLN A 21 -16.60 22.49 8.43
N ALA A 22 -15.55 22.72 7.65
CA ALA A 22 -14.48 21.76 7.42
C ALA A 22 -13.79 21.34 8.74
N MET A 23 -13.45 22.31 9.59
CA MET A 23 -12.86 22.06 10.91
C MET A 23 -13.79 21.28 11.84
N ARG A 24 -15.10 21.57 11.79
CA ARG A 24 -16.07 20.82 12.59
C ARG A 24 -16.18 19.37 12.15
N MET A 25 -16.24 19.10 10.84
CA MET A 25 -16.27 17.75 10.31
C MET A 25 -14.99 16.99 10.66
N LEU A 26 -13.83 17.65 10.50
CA LEU A 26 -12.55 17.10 10.90
C LEU A 26 -12.56 16.62 12.36
N ILE A 27 -12.99 17.48 13.29
CA ILE A 27 -13.03 17.13 14.73
C ILE A 27 -14.00 15.98 15.02
N GLN A 28 -15.11 15.91 14.30
CA GLN A 28 -16.10 14.83 14.48
C GLN A 28 -15.58 13.49 13.96
N GLU A 29 -14.90 13.49 12.82
CA GLU A 29 -14.45 12.27 12.16
C GLU A 29 -13.05 11.83 12.60
N ALA A 30 -12.22 12.73 13.14
CA ALA A 30 -10.86 12.43 13.58
C ALA A 30 -10.78 11.41 14.74
N ALA A 31 -11.88 11.19 15.48
CA ALA A 31 -11.91 10.19 16.54
C ALA A 31 -11.97 8.75 15.99
N ASP A 32 -12.53 8.58 14.79
CA ASP A 32 -12.80 7.29 14.17
C ASP A 32 -11.87 7.01 12.98
N ASN A 33 -11.05 8.00 12.58
CA ASN A 33 -10.16 7.92 11.43
C ASN A 33 -8.70 8.13 11.84
N ASP A 34 -7.83 7.21 11.45
CA ASP A 34 -6.38 7.30 11.70
C ASP A 34 -5.68 8.23 10.70
N ASN A 35 -6.23 8.36 9.49
CA ASN A 35 -5.66 9.18 8.42
C ASN A 35 -6.30 10.58 8.40
N VAL A 36 -5.79 11.46 9.25
CA VAL A 36 -6.27 12.85 9.39
C VAL A 36 -5.37 13.90 8.74
N SER A 37 -4.19 13.50 8.25
CA SER A 37 -3.19 14.44 7.69
C SER A 37 -3.68 15.14 6.42
N THR A 38 -4.49 14.44 5.62
CA THR A 38 -5.03 14.93 4.36
C THR A 38 -6.55 14.82 4.37
N ILE A 39 -7.22 15.94 4.08
CA ILE A 39 -8.68 16.03 3.97
C ILE A 39 -9.03 16.12 2.48
N TYR A 40 -9.94 15.27 2.03
CA TYR A 40 -10.33 15.22 0.62
C TYR A 40 -11.57 16.04 0.36
N VAL A 41 -11.54 16.83 -0.71
CA VAL A 41 -12.67 17.66 -1.14
C VAL A 41 -13.41 16.96 -2.25
N ILE A 42 -14.71 16.76 -2.05
CA ILE A 42 -15.59 16.09 -3.00
C ILE A 42 -16.72 17.02 -3.45
N LYS A 43 -17.13 16.87 -4.70
CA LYS A 43 -18.34 17.48 -5.27
C LYS A 43 -19.52 16.53 -5.16
N GLU A 44 -20.65 16.91 -5.76
CA GLU A 44 -21.83 16.04 -5.86
C GLU A 44 -21.46 14.66 -6.42
N ASN A 45 -22.13 13.63 -5.93
CA ASN A 45 -21.88 12.23 -6.27
C ASN A 45 -20.47 11.71 -5.92
N ASN A 46 -19.83 12.23 -4.87
CA ASN A 46 -18.48 11.84 -4.43
C ASN A 46 -17.37 12.06 -5.48
N VAL A 47 -17.58 12.93 -6.45
CA VAL A 47 -16.55 13.25 -7.44
C VAL A 47 -15.40 13.97 -6.75
N PHE A 48 -14.20 13.44 -6.86
CA PHE A 48 -13.00 14.02 -6.28
C PHE A 48 -12.70 15.39 -6.92
N TYR A 49 -12.40 16.39 -6.10
CA TYR A 49 -12.07 17.73 -6.56
C TYR A 49 -10.64 18.14 -6.20
N GLY A 50 -10.17 17.79 -5.03
CA GLY A 50 -8.84 18.16 -4.54
C GLY A 50 -8.63 17.71 -3.11
N SER A 51 -7.55 18.17 -2.50
CA SER A 51 -7.19 17.86 -1.12
C SER A 51 -6.79 19.12 -0.36
N ILE A 52 -6.86 19.05 0.95
CA ILE A 52 -6.39 20.09 1.88
C ILE A 52 -5.49 19.39 2.89
N ASP A 53 -4.29 19.92 3.11
CA ASP A 53 -3.45 19.45 4.20
C ASP A 53 -4.04 19.95 5.54
N LEU A 54 -4.05 19.08 6.54
CA LEU A 54 -4.51 19.43 7.89
C LEU A 54 -3.85 20.71 8.41
N ARG A 55 -2.55 20.86 8.14
CA ARG A 55 -1.78 22.05 8.52
C ARG A 55 -2.37 23.33 7.92
N ASP A 56 -2.71 23.30 6.63
CA ASP A 56 -3.24 24.48 5.94
C ASP A 56 -4.62 24.85 6.48
N LEU A 57 -5.44 23.84 6.79
CA LEU A 57 -6.75 24.07 7.42
C LEU A 57 -6.65 24.65 8.83
N ILE A 58 -5.67 24.21 9.65
CA ILE A 58 -5.45 24.71 11.00
C ILE A 58 -4.99 26.18 10.99
N ILE A 59 -4.18 26.57 10.00
CA ILE A 59 -3.65 27.94 9.88
C ILE A 59 -4.70 28.87 9.27
N ALA A 60 -5.66 28.36 8.52
CA ALA A 60 -6.69 29.12 7.86
C ALA A 60 -7.57 29.87 8.86
N ARG A 61 -7.89 31.13 8.55
CA ARG A 61 -8.81 31.92 9.34
C ARG A 61 -10.26 31.63 8.95
N GLU A 62 -11.21 31.97 9.82
CA GLU A 62 -12.64 31.72 9.54
C GLU A 62 -13.15 32.45 8.27
N ASP A 63 -12.53 33.57 7.90
CA ASP A 63 -12.84 34.40 6.73
C ASP A 63 -12.08 33.99 5.47
N THR A 64 -11.16 32.99 5.56
CA THR A 64 -10.43 32.48 4.42
C THR A 64 -11.38 31.69 3.52
N ASN A 65 -11.29 31.95 2.21
CA ASN A 65 -11.99 31.10 1.24
C ASN A 65 -11.32 29.74 1.19
N LEU A 66 -12.09 28.66 1.36
CA LEU A 66 -11.55 27.30 1.34
C LEU A 66 -10.86 26.98 -0.01
N ASP A 67 -11.34 27.56 -1.11
CA ASP A 67 -10.74 27.39 -2.44
C ASP A 67 -9.27 27.84 -2.50
N ASP A 68 -8.85 28.76 -1.67
CA ASP A 68 -7.46 29.26 -1.66
C ASP A 68 -6.47 28.25 -1.07
N ILE A 69 -6.96 27.28 -0.30
CA ILE A 69 -6.15 26.22 0.33
C ILE A 69 -6.37 24.83 -0.26
N ILE A 70 -7.32 24.69 -1.20
CA ILE A 70 -7.54 23.42 -1.90
C ILE A 70 -6.47 23.19 -2.95
N LYS A 71 -5.77 22.08 -2.86
CA LYS A 71 -4.82 21.61 -3.87
C LYS A 71 -5.56 20.77 -4.90
N THR A 72 -5.84 21.34 -6.07
CA THR A 72 -6.54 20.66 -7.16
C THR A 72 -5.62 19.76 -7.99
N SER A 73 -4.30 20.02 -7.98
CA SER A 73 -3.27 19.20 -8.64
C SER A 73 -2.70 18.18 -7.67
N TYR A 74 -3.55 17.31 -7.13
CA TYR A 74 -3.14 16.24 -6.24
C TYR A 74 -3.10 14.91 -7.00
N PRO A 75 -2.05 14.07 -6.83
CA PRO A 75 -1.97 12.79 -7.52
C PRO A 75 -3.12 11.88 -7.11
N THR A 76 -3.64 11.13 -8.06
CA THR A 76 -4.78 10.22 -7.86
C THR A 76 -4.48 8.88 -8.52
N LEU A 77 -4.98 7.81 -7.94
CA LEU A 77 -4.82 6.45 -8.46
C LEU A 77 -6.17 5.88 -8.88
N VAL A 78 -6.12 4.90 -9.78
CA VAL A 78 -7.31 4.16 -10.19
C VAL A 78 -7.31 2.79 -9.51
N THR A 79 -8.49 2.26 -9.19
CA THR A 79 -8.65 0.97 -8.50
C THR A 79 -7.89 -0.21 -9.15
N THR A 80 -7.58 -0.10 -10.43
CA THR A 80 -6.86 -1.11 -11.23
C THR A 80 -5.34 -0.94 -11.23
N THR A 81 -4.79 0.12 -10.64
CA THR A 81 -3.34 0.37 -10.57
C THR A 81 -2.64 -0.72 -9.75
N LEU A 82 -1.40 -1.02 -10.09
CA LEU A 82 -0.58 -1.96 -9.33
C LEU A 82 -0.02 -1.30 -8.07
N VAL A 83 0.18 -2.06 -7.00
CA VAL A 83 0.74 -1.55 -5.74
C VAL A 83 2.17 -1.04 -5.93
N SER A 84 2.97 -1.72 -6.78
CA SER A 84 4.34 -1.30 -7.12
C SER A 84 4.43 0.11 -7.71
N ASP A 85 3.46 0.48 -8.56
CA ASP A 85 3.43 1.78 -9.22
C ASP A 85 3.09 2.89 -8.21
N CYS A 86 2.25 2.57 -7.22
CA CYS A 86 1.88 3.50 -6.15
C CYS A 86 3.03 3.83 -5.22
N LEU A 87 3.90 2.85 -4.95
CA LEU A 87 5.07 3.08 -4.11
C LEU A 87 5.99 4.15 -4.72
N HIS A 88 6.10 4.17 -6.05
CA HIS A 88 6.87 5.18 -6.76
C HIS A 88 6.25 6.57 -6.58
N GLU A 89 4.95 6.70 -6.81
CA GLU A 89 4.20 7.95 -6.66
C GLU A 89 4.27 8.52 -5.24
N ILE A 90 4.04 7.70 -4.22
CA ILE A 90 4.12 8.15 -2.81
C ILE A 90 5.53 8.65 -2.45
N LYS A 91 6.57 7.93 -2.88
CA LYS A 91 7.96 8.33 -2.60
C LYS A 91 8.35 9.59 -3.35
N GLU A 92 7.92 9.74 -4.60
CA GLU A 92 8.26 10.89 -5.43
C GLU A 92 7.62 12.16 -4.91
N TYR A 93 6.35 12.09 -4.51
CA TYR A 93 5.61 13.27 -4.04
C TYR A 93 5.68 13.47 -2.52
N GLY A 94 6.23 12.52 -1.75
CA GLY A 94 6.34 12.59 -0.29
C GLY A 94 4.97 12.71 0.40
N LEU A 95 3.96 11.99 -0.10
CA LEU A 95 2.59 12.05 0.39
C LEU A 95 2.34 10.99 1.46
N ASP A 96 1.53 11.34 2.45
CA ASP A 96 1.07 10.40 3.48
C ASP A 96 0.00 9.45 2.94
N SER A 97 -0.84 9.93 2.02
CA SER A 97 -1.91 9.14 1.40
C SER A 97 -2.27 9.66 0.01
N ILE A 98 -2.74 8.76 -0.87
CA ILE A 98 -3.21 9.08 -2.22
C ILE A 98 -4.66 8.61 -2.38
N PRO A 99 -5.56 9.46 -2.92
CA PRO A 99 -6.96 9.10 -3.17
C PRO A 99 -7.06 8.11 -4.34
N VAL A 100 -7.89 7.09 -4.15
CA VAL A 100 -8.21 6.08 -5.14
C VAL A 100 -9.57 6.39 -5.74
N LEU A 101 -9.60 6.51 -7.06
CA LEU A 101 -10.78 6.87 -7.81
C LEU A 101 -11.31 5.68 -8.63
N ASN A 102 -12.61 5.66 -8.84
CA ASN A 102 -13.21 4.78 -9.83
C ASN A 102 -13.20 5.42 -11.24
N ASN A 103 -13.72 4.69 -12.23
CA ASN A 103 -13.81 5.17 -13.62
C ASN A 103 -14.67 6.42 -13.80
N ASN A 104 -15.52 6.76 -12.83
CA ASN A 104 -16.36 7.96 -12.82
C ASN A 104 -15.71 9.14 -12.07
N HIS A 105 -14.43 9.06 -11.76
CA HIS A 105 -13.68 10.03 -10.94
C HIS A 105 -14.26 10.23 -9.52
N GLN A 106 -14.99 9.25 -9.00
CA GLN A 106 -15.50 9.28 -7.63
C GLN A 106 -14.45 8.73 -6.68
N LEU A 107 -14.30 9.38 -5.53
CA LEU A 107 -13.45 8.92 -4.43
C LEU A 107 -14.06 7.65 -3.82
N VAL A 108 -13.36 6.54 -3.90
CA VAL A 108 -13.80 5.24 -3.39
C VAL A 108 -12.99 4.75 -2.19
N GLY A 109 -11.82 5.32 -1.99
CA GLY A 109 -10.93 5.00 -0.88
C GLY A 109 -9.64 5.78 -0.97
N VAL A 110 -8.74 5.51 -0.06
CA VAL A 110 -7.38 6.05 -0.06
C VAL A 110 -6.38 4.92 0.17
N ILE A 111 -5.15 5.12 -0.24
CA ILE A 111 -4.05 4.23 0.10
C ILE A 111 -2.99 5.05 0.82
N THR A 112 -2.53 4.56 1.96
CA THR A 112 -1.51 5.22 2.76
C THR A 112 -0.12 4.68 2.45
N ALA A 113 0.92 5.43 2.83
CA ALA A 113 2.30 4.98 2.72
C ALA A 113 2.55 3.71 3.54
N ASP A 114 1.88 3.58 4.68
CA ASP A 114 1.97 2.41 5.57
C ASP A 114 1.33 1.18 4.92
N ASP A 115 0.12 1.29 4.36
CA ASP A 115 -0.56 0.19 3.65
C ASP A 115 0.29 -0.36 2.49
N ILE A 116 0.96 0.53 1.76
CA ILE A 116 1.85 0.12 0.65
C ILE A 116 3.09 -0.58 1.18
N THR A 117 3.70 -0.04 2.24
CA THR A 117 4.91 -0.62 2.83
C THR A 117 4.63 -2.02 3.38
N GLU A 118 3.50 -2.20 4.05
CA GLU A 118 3.03 -3.49 4.53
C GLU A 118 2.79 -4.47 3.37
N SER A 119 2.07 -4.03 2.33
CA SER A 119 1.78 -4.86 1.15
C SER A 119 3.03 -5.32 0.40
N VAL A 120 4.03 -4.43 0.25
CA VAL A 120 5.32 -4.78 -0.37
C VAL A 120 6.11 -5.73 0.53
N GLY A 121 6.05 -5.53 1.85
CA GLY A 121 6.65 -6.43 2.84
C GLY A 121 6.07 -7.85 2.75
N GLU A 122 4.75 -7.97 2.66
CA GLU A 122 4.07 -9.26 2.47
C GLU A 122 4.50 -9.96 1.17
N GLU A 123 4.52 -9.25 0.03
CA GLU A 123 4.96 -9.82 -1.26
C GLU A 123 6.40 -10.32 -1.21
N LEU A 124 7.30 -9.56 -0.56
CA LEU A 124 8.69 -9.97 -0.38
C LEU A 124 8.81 -11.21 0.52
N GLN A 125 8.07 -11.25 1.64
CA GLN A 125 8.06 -12.40 2.53
C GLN A 125 7.57 -13.66 1.83
N ASP A 126 6.52 -13.55 1.02
CA ASP A 126 5.99 -14.66 0.21
C ASP A 126 7.02 -15.19 -0.79
N ASP A 127 7.75 -14.29 -1.45
CA ASP A 127 8.77 -14.70 -2.41
C ASP A 127 9.96 -15.36 -1.72
N TYR A 128 10.40 -14.85 -0.56
CA TYR A 128 11.42 -15.53 0.25
C TYR A 128 10.94 -16.89 0.80
N ALA A 129 9.68 -16.97 1.23
CA ALA A 129 9.09 -18.23 1.69
C ALA A 129 9.07 -19.27 0.57
N LYS A 130 8.65 -18.89 -0.64
CA LYS A 130 8.66 -19.76 -1.83
C LYS A 130 10.07 -20.22 -2.20
N LEU A 131 11.07 -19.34 -2.13
CA LEU A 131 12.49 -19.68 -2.36
C LEU A 131 13.03 -20.63 -1.28
N GLY A 132 12.56 -20.51 -0.04
CA GLY A 132 12.90 -21.41 1.07
C GLY A 132 12.10 -22.72 1.09
N GLY A 133 11.17 -22.92 0.15
CA GLY A 133 10.26 -24.06 0.15
C GLY A 133 9.23 -24.02 1.29
N LEU A 134 8.97 -22.81 1.82
CA LEU A 134 7.93 -22.55 2.81
C LEU A 134 6.61 -22.22 2.09
N THR A 135 5.49 -22.56 2.71
CA THR A 135 4.16 -22.12 2.26
C THR A 135 3.62 -21.04 3.20
N GLU A 136 2.78 -20.17 2.66
CA GLU A 136 2.15 -18.99 3.29
C GLU A 136 1.46 -19.28 4.65
N ASN A 137 1.21 -20.55 4.97
CA ASN A 137 0.52 -21.02 6.18
C ASN A 137 1.46 -21.73 7.18
N ASP A 138 2.74 -21.39 7.25
CA ASP A 138 3.62 -21.93 8.29
C ASP A 138 3.36 -21.19 9.62
N ASP A 139 2.32 -21.61 10.35
CA ASP A 139 2.04 -21.15 11.70
C ASP A 139 3.22 -21.48 12.62
N LEU A 140 3.63 -20.52 13.44
CA LEU A 140 4.72 -20.66 14.44
C LEU A 140 4.45 -21.78 15.46
N ASP A 141 3.21 -22.25 15.58
CA ASP A 141 2.77 -23.34 16.46
C ASP A 141 2.69 -24.72 15.76
N GLU A 142 3.16 -24.82 14.51
CA GLU A 142 3.10 -26.08 13.77
C GLU A 142 4.09 -27.11 14.34
N SER A 143 3.61 -28.38 14.42
CA SER A 143 4.45 -29.49 14.84
C SER A 143 5.70 -29.61 13.92
N THR A 144 6.89 -29.76 14.53
CA THR A 144 8.18 -29.90 13.83
C THR A 144 8.14 -30.97 12.71
N PHE A 145 7.32 -31.99 12.89
CA PHE A 145 7.18 -33.06 11.90
C PHE A 145 6.38 -32.62 10.66
N SER A 146 5.41 -31.74 10.82
CA SER A 146 4.66 -31.17 9.70
C SER A 146 5.55 -30.23 8.87
N SER A 147 6.33 -29.38 9.52
CA SER A 147 7.31 -28.50 8.87
C SER A 147 8.36 -29.28 8.06
N ILE A 148 8.88 -30.38 8.62
CA ILE A 148 9.82 -31.26 7.91
C ILE A 148 9.18 -31.86 6.64
N LYS A 149 7.95 -32.35 6.75
CA LYS A 149 7.24 -32.97 5.63
C LYS A 149 6.98 -32.00 4.48
N LYS A 150 6.70 -30.72 4.81
CA LYS A 150 6.50 -29.65 3.81
C LYS A 150 7.82 -29.30 3.08
N ARG A 151 8.93 -29.25 3.81
CA ARG A 151 10.25 -28.87 3.26
C ARG A 151 11.00 -30.03 2.60
N LEU A 152 10.68 -31.25 2.93
CA LEU A 152 11.39 -32.46 2.43
C LEU A 152 11.46 -32.53 0.90
N PRO A 153 10.38 -32.28 0.12
CA PRO A 153 10.45 -32.31 -1.34
C PRO A 153 11.46 -31.31 -1.92
N TRP A 154 11.49 -30.11 -1.36
CA TRP A 154 12.42 -29.06 -1.77
C TRP A 154 13.88 -29.41 -1.44
N LEU A 155 14.13 -29.92 -0.23
CA LEU A 155 15.47 -30.38 0.18
C LEU A 155 15.98 -31.53 -0.70
N ILE A 156 15.10 -32.47 -1.08
CA ILE A 156 15.43 -33.53 -2.00
C ILE A 156 15.81 -32.98 -3.38
N ALA A 157 15.06 -31.99 -3.88
CA ALA A 157 15.36 -31.33 -5.15
C ALA A 157 16.74 -30.65 -5.13
N LEU A 158 17.05 -29.93 -4.06
CA LEU A 158 18.36 -29.30 -3.85
C LEU A 158 19.49 -30.33 -3.73
N MET A 159 19.25 -31.42 -3.05
CA MET A 159 20.23 -32.55 -2.96
C MET A 159 20.55 -33.10 -4.33
N PHE A 160 19.54 -33.38 -5.16
CA PHE A 160 19.75 -33.86 -6.52
C PHE A 160 20.50 -32.85 -7.39
N LEU A 161 20.13 -31.56 -7.29
CA LEU A 161 20.84 -30.48 -7.98
C LEU A 161 22.31 -30.44 -7.58
N GLY A 162 22.60 -30.54 -6.28
CA GLY A 162 23.97 -30.59 -5.76
C GLY A 162 24.79 -31.80 -6.27
N LEU A 163 24.16 -32.96 -6.38
CA LEU A 163 24.80 -34.15 -6.96
C LEU A 163 25.15 -33.95 -8.44
N VAL A 164 24.24 -33.36 -9.24
CA VAL A 164 24.50 -33.07 -10.66
C VAL A 164 25.65 -32.07 -10.81
N VAL A 165 25.67 -31.02 -10.04
CA VAL A 165 26.76 -30.01 -10.03
C VAL A 165 28.10 -30.69 -9.62
N SER A 166 28.08 -31.48 -8.57
CA SER A 166 29.27 -32.22 -8.11
C SER A 166 29.83 -33.15 -9.18
N MET A 167 28.94 -33.86 -9.89
CA MET A 167 29.33 -34.74 -10.98
C MET A 167 29.93 -33.98 -12.16
N MET A 168 29.36 -32.80 -12.51
CA MET A 168 29.93 -31.92 -13.54
C MET A 168 31.32 -31.41 -13.17
N LEU A 169 31.48 -30.96 -11.91
CA LEU A 169 32.78 -30.49 -11.44
C LEU A 169 33.83 -31.58 -11.41
N SER A 170 33.45 -32.79 -11.01
CA SER A 170 34.35 -33.94 -11.03
C SER A 170 34.84 -34.33 -12.44
N THR A 171 33.96 -34.29 -13.45
CA THR A 171 34.35 -34.53 -14.84
C THR A 171 35.25 -33.43 -15.40
N LEU A 172 34.98 -32.16 -15.07
CA LEU A 172 35.84 -31.01 -15.44
C LEU A 172 37.22 -31.10 -14.77
N SER A 173 37.29 -31.50 -13.52
CA SER A 173 38.55 -31.66 -12.79
C SER A 173 39.43 -32.79 -13.38
N LEU A 174 38.82 -33.86 -13.87
CA LEU A 174 39.53 -34.94 -14.56
C LEU A 174 40.11 -34.56 -15.94
N ILE A 175 39.56 -33.51 -16.57
CA ILE A 175 40.04 -33.01 -17.88
C ILE A 175 41.23 -32.03 -17.68
N HIS A 176 41.43 -31.51 -16.48
CA HIS A 176 42.49 -30.54 -16.18
C HIS A 176 43.77 -31.14 -15.60
N ILE A 177 43.84 -32.47 -15.44
CA ILE A 177 45.06 -33.21 -15.10
C ILE A 177 45.56 -33.96 -16.34
#